data_03a5880f18bdce95761f38f88b67c980
#
_entry.id   03a5880f18bdce95761f38f88b67c980
#
_cell.length_a   1.000
_cell.length_b   1.000
_cell.length_c   1.000
_cell.angle_alpha   90.00
_cell.angle_beta   90.00
_cell.angle_gamma   90.00
#
_symmetry.space_group_name_H-M   'P 1'
#
loop_
_entity.id
_entity.type
_entity.pdbx_description
1 polymer ?
#
loop_
_entity_poly.entity_id
_entity_poly.type
_entity_poly.pdbx_seq_one_letter_code
_entity_poly.pdbx_strand_id
1 'polypeptide(L)'
;MTVAVARALLANKETGEPIDFLLVREMQALGRRYPHAGYGERFWGWLCSPCPVPYGSFGNGSAMRVSPCGLWAKSLGEALTLAELSAAVTHDHPEGIRGAQAAAAAVYMAKTGRSKAEIAAYIRKNFYPLDRSLAQIRLGYGFDVSCQGSVPQAIEAFLEADSYEDALRNAVSLGGDSDTQAAIAGSIAWAYYCCKDRDKGACRALLTQWNIPALLPREFVETIEAFAKAGNQA
;
A
#
# COMPACT_ATOMS: atom_id res chain seq x y z
N MET A 1 -7.77 -4.42 4.00
CA MET A 1 -7.20 -5.18 2.85
C MET A 1 -5.69 -5.35 2.91
N THR A 2 -4.91 -4.38 3.36
CA THR A 2 -3.45 -4.54 3.58
C THR A 2 -3.12 -5.76 4.45
N VAL A 3 -3.85 -5.95 5.56
CA VAL A 3 -3.70 -7.13 6.45
C VAL A 3 -4.04 -8.43 5.72
N ALA A 4 -5.02 -8.44 4.79
CA ALA A 4 -5.34 -9.61 3.98
C ALA A 4 -4.18 -9.99 3.05
N VAL A 5 -3.53 -9.00 2.43
CA VAL A 5 -2.32 -9.24 1.61
C VAL A 5 -1.18 -9.80 2.46
N ALA A 6 -0.95 -9.24 3.65
CA ALA A 6 0.07 -9.75 4.57
C ALA A 6 -0.20 -11.20 4.98
N ARG A 7 -1.46 -11.56 5.29
CA ARG A 7 -1.86 -12.94 5.59
C ARG A 7 -1.63 -13.90 4.44
N ALA A 8 -1.97 -13.48 3.23
CA ALA A 8 -1.74 -14.30 2.04
C ALA A 8 -0.26 -14.60 1.83
N LEU A 9 0.63 -13.60 2.02
CA LEU A 9 2.07 -13.79 1.92
C LEU A 9 2.63 -14.71 3.02
N LEU A 10 2.15 -14.59 4.25
CA LEU A 10 2.51 -15.50 5.35
C LEU A 10 2.07 -16.93 5.03
N ALA A 11 0.82 -17.11 4.64
CA ALA A 11 0.27 -18.42 4.30
C ALA A 11 1.03 -19.07 3.12
N ASN A 12 1.34 -18.31 2.08
CA ASN A 12 2.12 -18.80 0.94
C ASN A 12 3.50 -19.32 1.38
N LYS A 13 4.19 -18.61 2.30
CA LYS A 13 5.47 -19.05 2.85
C LYS A 13 5.33 -20.36 3.63
N GLU A 14 4.23 -20.54 4.36
CA GLU A 14 4.00 -21.70 5.22
C GLU A 14 3.52 -22.93 4.44
N THR A 15 2.60 -22.74 3.50
CA THR A 15 1.90 -23.85 2.83
C THR A 15 2.39 -24.14 1.41
N GLY A 16 3.01 -23.15 0.74
CA GLY A 16 3.35 -23.23 -0.67
C GLY A 16 2.14 -23.13 -1.62
N GLU A 17 0.93 -22.86 -1.11
CA GLU A 17 -0.25 -22.69 -1.95
C GLU A 17 -0.10 -21.45 -2.87
N PRO A 18 -0.73 -21.45 -4.07
CA PRO A 18 -0.69 -20.32 -4.99
C PRO A 18 -1.12 -19.01 -4.34
N ILE A 19 -0.33 -17.96 -4.55
CA ILE A 19 -0.54 -16.67 -3.89
C ILE A 19 -1.85 -15.98 -4.33
N ASP A 20 -2.26 -16.11 -5.58
CA ASP A 20 -3.52 -15.58 -6.10
C ASP A 20 -4.73 -16.20 -5.41
N PHE A 21 -4.73 -17.53 -5.21
CA PHE A 21 -5.74 -18.23 -4.43
C PHE A 21 -5.78 -17.72 -2.98
N LEU A 22 -4.63 -17.57 -2.33
CA LEU A 22 -4.53 -17.08 -0.97
C LEU A 22 -5.00 -15.63 -0.83
N LEU A 23 -4.68 -14.77 -1.81
CA LEU A 23 -5.14 -13.38 -1.85
C LEU A 23 -6.67 -13.30 -1.91
N VAL A 24 -7.29 -14.08 -2.77
CA VAL A 24 -8.76 -14.16 -2.85
C VAL A 24 -9.34 -14.61 -1.52
N ARG A 25 -8.85 -15.73 -0.97
CA ARG A 25 -9.30 -16.30 0.29
C ARG A 25 -9.22 -15.29 1.45
N GLU A 26 -8.07 -14.68 1.65
CA GLU A 26 -7.84 -13.77 2.78
C GLU A 26 -8.62 -12.44 2.62
N MET A 27 -8.73 -11.92 1.40
CA MET A 27 -9.52 -10.71 1.15
C MET A 27 -11.00 -10.96 1.38
N GLN A 28 -11.56 -12.07 0.90
CA GLN A 28 -12.96 -12.42 1.12
C GLN A 28 -13.23 -12.69 2.62
N ALA A 29 -12.35 -13.42 3.29
CA ALA A 29 -12.51 -13.76 4.70
C ALA A 29 -12.53 -12.49 5.58
N LEU A 30 -11.54 -11.60 5.41
CA LEU A 30 -11.49 -10.34 6.17
C LEU A 30 -12.57 -9.35 5.72
N GLY A 31 -12.84 -9.22 4.43
CA GLY A 31 -13.84 -8.30 3.92
C GLY A 31 -15.24 -8.62 4.44
N ARG A 32 -15.63 -9.89 4.46
CA ARG A 32 -16.93 -10.34 4.99
C ARG A 32 -17.01 -10.19 6.52
N ARG A 33 -15.89 -10.30 7.24
CA ARG A 33 -15.82 -10.10 8.69
C ARG A 33 -15.99 -8.62 9.09
N TYR A 34 -15.55 -7.71 8.23
CA TYR A 34 -15.63 -6.26 8.44
C TYR A 34 -16.46 -5.58 7.34
N PRO A 35 -17.77 -5.86 7.24
CA PRO A 35 -18.60 -5.42 6.10
C PRO A 35 -18.78 -3.90 6.01
N HIS A 36 -18.58 -3.18 7.11
CA HIS A 36 -18.77 -1.73 7.20
C HIS A 36 -17.46 -0.93 7.06
N ALA A 37 -16.43 -1.49 6.41
CA ALA A 37 -15.14 -0.83 6.26
C ALA A 37 -15.04 0.08 5.02
N GLY A 38 -16.16 0.56 4.48
CA GLY A 38 -16.18 1.54 3.39
C GLY A 38 -15.82 0.97 2.01
N TYR A 39 -16.12 -0.28 1.73
CA TYR A 39 -15.85 -0.90 0.42
C TYR A 39 -16.71 -0.30 -0.68
N GLY A 40 -16.11 -0.06 -1.85
CA GLY A 40 -16.86 0.28 -3.05
C GLY A 40 -17.79 -0.87 -3.48
N GLU A 41 -18.90 -0.53 -4.13
CA GLU A 41 -19.96 -1.47 -4.49
C GLU A 41 -19.48 -2.70 -5.29
N ARG A 42 -18.64 -2.47 -6.32
CA ARG A 42 -18.08 -3.56 -7.14
C ARG A 42 -17.17 -4.48 -6.33
N PHE A 43 -16.36 -3.92 -5.44
CA PHE A 43 -15.49 -4.70 -4.56
C PHE A 43 -16.31 -5.48 -3.53
N TRP A 44 -17.38 -4.90 -2.99
CA TRP A 44 -18.28 -5.61 -2.08
C TRP A 44 -18.97 -6.80 -2.78
N GLY A 45 -19.45 -6.61 -4.01
CA GLY A 45 -19.99 -7.71 -4.83
C GLY A 45 -18.97 -8.83 -5.02
N TRP A 46 -17.71 -8.48 -5.31
CA TRP A 46 -16.60 -9.43 -5.44
C TRP A 46 -16.32 -10.17 -4.12
N LEU A 47 -16.33 -9.49 -2.99
CA LEU A 47 -16.14 -10.10 -1.66
C LEU A 47 -17.23 -11.14 -1.36
N CYS A 48 -18.47 -10.91 -1.78
CA CYS A 48 -19.60 -11.78 -1.53
C CYS A 48 -19.77 -12.90 -2.57
N SER A 49 -19.07 -12.82 -3.70
CA SER A 49 -19.18 -13.79 -4.79
C SER A 49 -18.68 -15.17 -4.36
N PRO A 50 -19.40 -16.27 -4.71
CA PRO A 50 -18.89 -17.62 -4.53
C PRO A 50 -17.82 -17.98 -5.58
N CYS A 51 -17.80 -17.29 -6.74
CA CYS A 51 -16.80 -17.43 -7.79
C CYS A 51 -16.26 -16.04 -8.14
N PRO A 52 -15.40 -15.47 -7.29
CA PRO A 52 -14.88 -14.13 -7.52
C PRO A 52 -13.93 -14.12 -8.72
N VAL A 53 -14.22 -13.24 -9.68
CA VAL A 53 -13.38 -13.01 -10.86
C VAL A 53 -12.95 -11.54 -10.91
N PRO A 54 -11.79 -11.23 -11.49
CA PRO A 54 -11.38 -9.85 -11.72
C PRO A 54 -12.45 -9.08 -12.52
N TYR A 55 -12.52 -7.76 -12.30
CA TYR A 55 -13.60 -6.97 -12.89
C TYR A 55 -13.12 -5.68 -13.57
N GLY A 56 -11.87 -5.67 -14.03
CA GLY A 56 -11.29 -4.56 -14.80
C GLY A 56 -11.20 -3.25 -14.04
N SER A 57 -11.03 -3.28 -12.71
CA SER A 57 -10.90 -2.05 -11.92
C SER A 57 -9.55 -1.37 -12.16
N PHE A 58 -9.57 -0.05 -12.30
CA PHE A 58 -8.41 0.83 -12.27
C PHE A 58 -8.37 1.71 -11.03
N GLY A 59 -9.18 1.36 -10.02
CA GLY A 59 -9.26 2.05 -8.74
C GLY A 59 -7.97 1.93 -7.91
N ASN A 60 -7.73 2.92 -7.07
CA ASN A 60 -6.56 3.02 -6.20
C ASN A 60 -6.52 1.98 -5.06
N GLY A 61 -7.60 1.22 -4.88
CA GLY A 61 -7.68 0.12 -3.92
C GLY A 61 -6.62 -0.97 -4.11
N SER A 62 -6.10 -1.18 -5.33
CA SER A 62 -4.95 -2.05 -5.56
C SER A 62 -3.66 -1.49 -4.96
N ALA A 63 -3.42 -0.19 -5.10
CA ALA A 63 -2.22 0.48 -4.61
C ALA A 63 -2.24 0.68 -3.09
N MET A 64 -3.40 1.02 -2.49
CA MET A 64 -3.48 1.28 -1.05
C MET A 64 -3.22 0.03 -0.18
N ARG A 65 -3.44 -1.18 -0.72
CA ARG A 65 -3.28 -2.44 0.02
C ARG A 65 -1.95 -3.14 -0.19
N VAL A 66 -1.11 -2.65 -1.13
CA VAL A 66 0.01 -3.39 -1.71
C VAL A 66 1.31 -3.32 -0.91
N SER A 67 1.38 -2.47 0.11
CA SER A 67 2.62 -2.25 0.87
C SER A 67 3.28 -3.53 1.41
N PRO A 68 2.54 -4.59 1.81
CA PRO A 68 3.18 -5.84 2.21
C PRO A 68 4.00 -6.48 1.09
N CYS A 69 3.61 -6.34 -0.18
CA CYS A 69 4.36 -6.87 -1.31
C CYS A 69 5.76 -6.23 -1.40
N GLY A 70 5.84 -4.89 -1.30
CA GLY A 70 7.12 -4.18 -1.29
C GLY A 70 7.98 -4.49 -0.06
N LEU A 71 7.36 -4.64 1.11
CA LEU A 71 8.06 -4.98 2.36
C LEU A 71 8.57 -6.42 2.37
N TRP A 72 7.84 -7.37 1.79
CA TRP A 72 8.17 -8.79 1.76
C TRP A 72 9.27 -9.13 0.77
N ALA A 73 9.22 -8.52 -0.40
CA ALA A 73 10.07 -8.86 -1.54
C ALA A 73 11.58 -8.77 -1.24
N LYS A 74 12.35 -9.69 -1.84
CA LYS A 74 13.82 -9.76 -1.79
C LYS A 74 14.48 -9.04 -2.97
N SER A 75 13.71 -8.79 -4.02
CA SER A 75 14.14 -8.03 -5.20
C SER A 75 13.06 -7.08 -5.69
N LEU A 76 13.45 -6.08 -6.46
CA LEU A 76 12.51 -5.17 -7.09
C LEU A 76 11.58 -5.92 -8.07
N GLY A 77 12.12 -6.88 -8.81
CA GLY A 77 11.31 -7.73 -9.70
C GLY A 77 10.24 -8.52 -8.94
N GLU A 78 10.61 -9.12 -7.80
CA GLU A 78 9.64 -9.82 -6.94
C GLU A 78 8.58 -8.86 -6.38
N ALA A 79 8.95 -7.64 -5.98
CA ALA A 79 7.99 -6.64 -5.52
C ALA A 79 6.96 -6.30 -6.60
N LEU A 80 7.40 -6.15 -7.85
CA LEU A 80 6.52 -5.89 -8.99
C LEU A 80 5.59 -7.07 -9.29
N THR A 81 6.12 -8.30 -9.27
CA THR A 81 5.33 -9.52 -9.50
C THR A 81 4.27 -9.72 -8.41
N LEU A 82 4.64 -9.59 -7.13
CA LEU A 82 3.69 -9.71 -6.03
C LEU A 82 2.63 -8.61 -6.06
N ALA A 83 2.99 -7.39 -6.45
CA ALA A 83 2.06 -6.28 -6.61
C ALA A 83 1.05 -6.55 -7.73
N GLU A 84 1.51 -7.05 -8.88
CA GLU A 84 0.65 -7.45 -9.98
C GLU A 84 -0.34 -8.53 -9.56
N LEU A 85 0.12 -9.61 -8.93
CA LEU A 85 -0.74 -10.69 -8.42
C LEU A 85 -1.76 -10.15 -7.40
N SER A 86 -1.33 -9.27 -6.49
CA SER A 86 -2.24 -8.62 -5.53
C SER A 86 -3.30 -7.74 -6.19
N ALA A 87 -2.94 -7.04 -7.28
CA ALA A 87 -3.89 -6.23 -8.03
C ALA A 87 -4.84 -7.10 -8.86
N ALA A 88 -4.29 -8.05 -9.62
CA ALA A 88 -4.99 -8.77 -10.67
C ALA A 88 -6.20 -9.56 -10.19
N VAL A 89 -6.28 -9.97 -8.94
CA VAL A 89 -7.48 -10.68 -8.40
C VAL A 89 -8.76 -9.82 -8.42
N THR A 90 -8.63 -8.50 -8.59
CA THR A 90 -9.76 -7.55 -8.64
C THR A 90 -9.55 -6.43 -9.66
N HIS A 91 -8.33 -5.88 -9.72
CA HIS A 91 -7.93 -4.69 -10.46
C HIS A 91 -6.99 -5.09 -11.60
N ASP A 92 -7.48 -5.93 -12.50
CA ASP A 92 -6.75 -6.47 -13.66
C ASP A 92 -6.67 -5.49 -14.85
N HIS A 93 -7.20 -4.28 -14.71
CA HIS A 93 -6.98 -3.19 -15.66
C HIS A 93 -5.50 -2.75 -15.61
N PRO A 94 -4.86 -2.43 -16.76
CA PRO A 94 -3.45 -2.00 -16.79
C PRO A 94 -3.10 -0.89 -15.79
N GLU A 95 -3.96 0.13 -15.63
CA GLU A 95 -3.74 1.19 -14.64
C GLU A 95 -3.90 0.71 -13.19
N GLY A 96 -4.77 -0.27 -12.92
CA GLY A 96 -4.90 -0.89 -11.59
C GLY A 96 -3.63 -1.64 -11.18
N ILE A 97 -3.04 -2.40 -12.11
CA ILE A 97 -1.77 -3.10 -11.93
C ILE A 97 -0.62 -2.10 -11.79
N ARG A 98 -0.57 -1.10 -12.70
CA ARG A 98 0.45 -0.06 -12.73
C ARG A 98 0.54 0.71 -11.42
N GLY A 99 -0.61 1.10 -10.84
CA GLY A 99 -0.65 1.81 -9.55
C GLY A 99 -0.13 0.97 -8.40
N ALA A 100 -0.51 -0.31 -8.34
CA ALA A 100 -0.01 -1.24 -7.35
C ALA A 100 1.52 -1.46 -7.47
N GLN A 101 2.00 -1.66 -8.69
CA GLN A 101 3.43 -1.82 -8.97
C GLN A 101 4.22 -0.56 -8.61
N ALA A 102 3.73 0.64 -8.90
CA ALA A 102 4.37 1.89 -8.54
C ALA A 102 4.51 2.04 -7.01
N ALA A 103 3.42 1.80 -6.27
CA ALA A 103 3.43 1.87 -4.82
C ALA A 103 4.37 0.82 -4.19
N ALA A 104 4.30 -0.44 -4.64
CA ALA A 104 5.16 -1.51 -4.13
C ALA A 104 6.65 -1.28 -4.44
N ALA A 105 6.96 -0.78 -5.64
CA ALA A 105 8.32 -0.41 -6.03
C ALA A 105 8.88 0.69 -5.12
N ALA A 106 8.09 1.75 -4.86
CA ALA A 106 8.49 2.83 -3.97
C ALA A 106 8.75 2.32 -2.54
N VAL A 107 7.88 1.45 -2.01
CA VAL A 107 8.05 0.81 -0.70
C VAL A 107 9.33 -0.04 -0.66
N TYR A 108 9.54 -0.89 -1.67
CA TYR A 108 10.73 -1.73 -1.75
C TYR A 108 12.02 -0.91 -1.82
N MET A 109 12.06 0.10 -2.68
CA MET A 109 13.22 0.98 -2.84
C MET A 109 13.52 1.75 -1.54
N ALA A 110 12.48 2.25 -0.87
CA ALA A 110 12.59 2.91 0.43
C ALA A 110 13.17 1.95 1.49
N LYS A 111 12.63 0.73 1.60
CA LYS A 111 13.11 -0.33 2.50
C LYS A 111 14.57 -0.70 2.25
N THR A 112 15.00 -0.72 0.99
CA THR A 112 16.38 -1.06 0.61
C THR A 112 17.36 0.11 0.70
N GLY A 113 16.91 1.28 1.14
CA GLY A 113 17.76 2.43 1.46
C GLY A 113 18.00 3.38 0.30
N ARG A 114 17.25 3.27 -0.78
CA ARG A 114 17.32 4.24 -1.88
C ARG A 114 16.94 5.63 -1.42
N SER A 115 17.55 6.63 -2.02
CA SER A 115 17.21 8.02 -1.79
C SER A 115 15.87 8.39 -2.42
N LYS A 116 15.23 9.47 -1.96
CA LYS A 116 14.02 10.01 -2.58
C LYS A 116 14.22 10.34 -4.05
N ALA A 117 15.40 10.87 -4.42
CA ALA A 117 15.75 11.19 -5.81
C ALA A 117 15.79 9.92 -6.70
N GLU A 118 16.35 8.80 -6.21
CA GLU A 118 16.37 7.54 -6.93
C GLU A 118 14.96 6.95 -7.07
N ILE A 119 14.15 7.01 -6.01
CA ILE A 119 12.76 6.56 -6.04
C ILE A 119 11.96 7.39 -7.07
N ALA A 120 12.06 8.72 -7.00
CA ALA A 120 11.38 9.60 -7.94
C ALA A 120 11.80 9.34 -9.39
N ALA A 121 13.10 9.20 -9.65
CA ALA A 121 13.62 8.90 -10.98
C ALA A 121 13.08 7.58 -11.53
N TYR A 122 13.02 6.54 -10.68
CA TYR A 122 12.50 5.24 -11.08
C TYR A 122 10.99 5.31 -11.39
N ILE A 123 10.19 5.97 -10.54
CA ILE A 123 8.74 6.11 -10.74
C ILE A 123 8.45 6.93 -11.99
N ARG A 124 9.15 8.04 -12.21
CA ARG A 124 8.99 8.88 -13.42
C ARG A 124 9.28 8.10 -14.70
N LYS A 125 10.31 7.28 -14.68
CA LYS A 125 10.72 6.52 -15.86
C LYS A 125 9.75 5.39 -16.20
N ASN A 126 9.17 4.71 -15.20
CA ASN A 126 8.50 3.43 -15.42
C ASN A 126 6.99 3.49 -15.21
N PHE A 127 6.47 4.49 -14.49
CA PHE A 127 5.06 4.52 -14.06
C PHE A 127 4.38 5.86 -14.33
N TYR A 128 4.62 6.87 -13.52
CA TYR A 128 3.87 8.13 -13.54
C TYR A 128 4.79 9.34 -13.61
N PRO A 129 4.40 10.41 -14.33
CA PRO A 129 5.07 11.69 -14.21
C PRO A 129 4.92 12.21 -12.78
N LEU A 130 6.02 12.68 -12.20
CA LEU A 130 6.07 13.36 -10.89
C LEU A 130 6.62 14.76 -11.18
N ASP A 131 5.80 15.60 -11.78
CA ASP A 131 6.16 16.90 -12.37
C ASP A 131 5.45 18.08 -11.70
N ARG A 132 4.63 17.82 -10.68
CA ARG A 132 3.89 18.84 -9.93
C ARG A 132 4.23 18.77 -8.45
N SER A 133 4.59 19.92 -7.86
CA SER A 133 4.75 20.03 -6.42
C SER A 133 3.40 19.89 -5.69
N LEU A 134 3.44 19.56 -4.40
CA LEU A 134 2.24 19.52 -3.57
C LEU A 134 1.48 20.85 -3.58
N ALA A 135 2.20 21.97 -3.59
CA ALA A 135 1.59 23.28 -3.67
C ALA A 135 0.77 23.44 -4.96
N GLN A 136 1.29 22.96 -6.08
CA GLN A 136 0.57 22.98 -7.37
C GLN A 136 -0.60 21.99 -7.40
N ILE A 137 -0.43 20.82 -6.80
CA ILE A 137 -1.47 19.79 -6.72
C ILE A 137 -2.67 20.35 -5.92
N ARG A 138 -2.44 20.94 -4.74
CA ARG A 138 -3.48 21.49 -3.86
C ARG A 138 -4.39 22.53 -4.51
N LEU A 139 -3.91 23.24 -5.52
CA LEU A 139 -4.72 24.30 -6.18
C LEU A 139 -5.96 23.78 -6.93
N GLY A 140 -6.00 22.53 -7.31
CA GLY A 140 -7.10 21.99 -8.12
C GLY A 140 -7.36 20.51 -7.93
N TYR A 141 -6.81 19.92 -6.86
CA TYR A 141 -7.03 18.51 -6.58
C TYR A 141 -8.40 18.26 -5.97
N GLY A 142 -9.07 17.24 -6.46
CA GLY A 142 -10.38 16.81 -5.98
C GLY A 142 -10.44 15.33 -5.69
N PHE A 143 -11.61 14.81 -5.41
CA PHE A 143 -11.82 13.39 -5.12
C PHE A 143 -11.61 12.56 -6.40
N ASP A 144 -10.58 11.70 -6.38
CA ASP A 144 -10.27 10.77 -7.46
C ASP A 144 -9.89 9.40 -6.88
N VAL A 145 -10.64 8.38 -7.26
CA VAL A 145 -10.46 7.00 -6.81
C VAL A 145 -9.67 6.14 -7.80
N SER A 146 -9.16 6.73 -8.86
CA SER A 146 -8.33 6.02 -9.84
C SER A 146 -6.87 5.94 -9.41
N CYS A 147 -6.16 4.91 -9.87
CA CYS A 147 -4.71 4.81 -9.63
C CYS A 147 -3.95 6.01 -10.21
N GLN A 148 -4.23 6.38 -11.45
CA GLN A 148 -3.54 7.49 -12.13
C GLN A 148 -3.86 8.86 -11.54
N GLY A 149 -5.00 9.00 -10.87
CA GLY A 149 -5.44 10.25 -10.25
C GLY A 149 -5.06 10.39 -8.78
N SER A 150 -4.52 9.35 -8.12
CA SER A 150 -4.20 9.39 -6.69
C SER A 150 -2.81 8.86 -6.33
N VAL A 151 -2.29 7.85 -7.04
CA VAL A 151 -0.99 7.24 -6.69
C VAL A 151 0.19 8.20 -6.87
N PRO A 152 0.34 8.93 -8.00
CA PRO A 152 1.42 9.89 -8.14
C PRO A 152 1.37 11.00 -7.10
N GLN A 153 0.19 11.49 -6.73
CA GLN A 153 0.01 12.52 -5.69
C GLN A 153 0.43 12.01 -4.29
N ALA A 154 0.09 10.77 -3.98
CA ALA A 154 0.52 10.14 -2.73
C ALA A 154 2.05 9.94 -2.69
N ILE A 155 2.67 9.60 -3.81
CA ILE A 155 4.13 9.49 -3.91
C ILE A 155 4.78 10.87 -3.75
N GLU A 156 4.25 11.93 -4.37
CA GLU A 156 4.75 13.30 -4.18
C GLU A 156 4.62 13.76 -2.73
N ALA A 157 3.53 13.40 -2.03
CA ALA A 157 3.36 13.69 -0.61
C ALA A 157 4.49 13.09 0.25
N PHE A 158 4.97 11.90 -0.09
CA PHE A 158 6.14 11.31 0.53
C PHE A 158 7.45 12.01 0.10
N LEU A 159 7.60 12.30 -1.18
CA LEU A 159 8.85 12.87 -1.70
C LEU A 159 9.18 14.25 -1.11
N GLU A 160 8.17 15.09 -0.90
CA GLU A 160 8.33 16.41 -0.30
C GLU A 160 8.36 16.41 1.24
N ALA A 161 8.09 15.28 1.89
CA ALA A 161 8.03 15.20 3.35
C ALA A 161 9.41 15.14 4.01
N ASP A 162 9.57 15.75 5.19
CA ASP A 162 10.80 15.70 5.99
C ASP A 162 10.78 14.62 7.09
N SER A 163 9.60 14.04 7.37
CA SER A 163 9.42 13.01 8.37
C SER A 163 8.29 12.05 7.99
N TYR A 164 8.12 10.96 8.76
CA TYR A 164 6.98 10.05 8.61
C TYR A 164 5.64 10.76 8.84
N GLU A 165 5.55 11.56 9.92
CA GLU A 165 4.34 12.33 10.22
C GLU A 165 4.04 13.36 9.14
N ASP A 166 5.06 14.04 8.64
CA ASP A 166 4.91 15.04 7.58
C ASP A 166 4.39 14.43 6.28
N ALA A 167 4.83 13.23 5.92
CA ALA A 167 4.29 12.50 4.76
C ALA A 167 2.80 12.23 4.89
N LEU A 168 2.32 11.83 6.07
CA LEU A 168 0.90 11.62 6.34
C LEU A 168 0.12 12.94 6.27
N ARG A 169 0.64 14.00 6.90
CA ARG A 169 0.03 15.33 6.87
C ARG A 169 -0.05 15.89 5.45
N ASN A 170 1.01 15.73 4.67
CA ASN A 170 1.04 16.10 3.26
C ASN A 170 -0.04 15.38 2.45
N ALA A 171 -0.15 14.06 2.58
CA ALA A 171 -1.17 13.28 1.89
C ALA A 171 -2.59 13.71 2.26
N VAL A 172 -2.88 13.85 3.57
CA VAL A 172 -4.20 14.28 4.05
C VAL A 172 -4.52 15.70 3.61
N SER A 173 -3.53 16.59 3.57
CA SER A 173 -3.71 18.00 3.18
C SER A 173 -4.09 18.22 1.71
N LEU A 174 -3.91 17.21 0.86
CA LEU A 174 -4.37 17.26 -0.53
C LEU A 174 -5.91 17.21 -0.62
N GLY A 175 -6.58 16.65 0.38
CA GLY A 175 -8.01 16.39 0.31
C GLY A 175 -8.35 15.19 -0.58
N GLY A 176 -9.56 15.14 -1.11
CA GLY A 176 -10.00 14.03 -1.96
C GLY A 176 -10.09 12.70 -1.20
N ASP A 177 -9.58 11.62 -1.78
CA ASP A 177 -9.49 10.27 -1.19
C ASP A 177 -8.26 10.19 -0.25
N SER A 178 -8.33 11.00 0.81
CA SER A 178 -7.18 11.29 1.67
C SER A 178 -6.71 10.11 2.52
N ASP A 179 -7.58 9.18 2.89
CA ASP A 179 -7.24 7.96 3.62
C ASP A 179 -6.44 6.99 2.73
N THR A 180 -6.85 6.81 1.48
CA THR A 180 -6.09 6.03 0.49
C THR A 180 -4.75 6.66 0.19
N GLN A 181 -4.69 7.98 -0.01
CA GLN A 181 -3.42 8.68 -0.23
C GLN A 181 -2.49 8.57 0.98
N ALA A 182 -3.03 8.72 2.19
CA ALA A 182 -2.26 8.54 3.42
C ALA A 182 -1.77 7.08 3.60
N ALA A 183 -2.56 6.08 3.19
CA ALA A 183 -2.13 4.69 3.22
C ALA A 183 -0.96 4.43 2.28
N ILE A 184 -0.97 5.00 1.07
CA ILE A 184 0.12 4.85 0.09
C ILE A 184 1.36 5.63 0.55
N ALA A 185 1.24 6.95 0.80
CA ALA A 185 2.35 7.80 1.22
C ALA A 185 2.97 7.31 2.54
N GLY A 186 2.14 6.97 3.52
CA GLY A 186 2.56 6.48 4.83
C GLY A 186 3.31 5.16 4.75
N SER A 187 2.91 4.24 3.86
CA SER A 187 3.63 2.97 3.70
C SER A 187 5.03 3.16 3.11
N ILE A 188 5.19 4.08 2.16
CA ILE A 188 6.50 4.44 1.60
C ILE A 188 7.35 5.16 2.65
N ALA A 189 6.76 6.13 3.35
CA ALA A 189 7.43 6.89 4.40
C ALA A 189 7.85 6.00 5.58
N TRP A 190 7.02 5.04 5.98
CA TRP A 190 7.39 4.05 7.00
C TRP A 190 8.62 3.24 6.58
N ALA A 191 8.62 2.71 5.35
CA ALA A 191 9.76 1.97 4.82
C ALA A 191 11.02 2.83 4.75
N TYR A 192 10.89 4.12 4.44
CA TYR A 192 11.99 5.06 4.29
C TYR A 192 12.57 5.52 5.63
N TYR A 193 11.73 5.98 6.54
CA TYR A 193 12.17 6.60 7.80
C TYR A 193 12.35 5.59 8.93
N CYS A 194 11.46 4.60 9.04
CA CYS A 194 11.36 3.74 10.19
C CYS A 194 12.12 2.41 10.02
N CYS A 195 12.12 1.82 8.82
CA CYS A 195 12.83 0.56 8.56
C CYS A 195 14.35 0.73 8.45
N LYS A 196 14.84 1.91 8.08
CA LYS A 196 16.29 2.21 7.90
C LYS A 196 16.92 3.03 9.00
N ASP A 197 16.31 3.06 10.17
CA ASP A 197 16.82 3.80 11.34
C ASP A 197 17.06 5.31 11.12
N ARG A 198 16.55 5.88 10.02
CA ARG A 198 16.69 7.31 9.75
C ARG A 198 15.95 8.16 10.79
N ASP A 199 14.81 7.65 11.28
CA ASP A 199 14.00 8.31 12.31
C ASP A 199 13.17 7.31 13.15
N LYS A 200 13.76 6.16 13.46
CA LYS A 200 13.08 5.07 14.16
C LYS A 200 12.53 5.46 15.54
N GLY A 201 13.25 6.35 16.23
CA GLY A 201 12.83 6.86 17.52
C GLY A 201 11.53 7.66 17.43
N ALA A 202 11.44 8.63 16.51
CA ALA A 202 10.24 9.41 16.28
C ALA A 202 9.08 8.57 15.78
N CYS A 203 9.32 7.62 14.86
CA CYS A 203 8.28 6.70 14.41
C CYS A 203 7.67 5.87 15.56
N ARG A 204 8.50 5.35 16.47
CA ARG A 204 8.01 4.63 17.66
C ARG A 204 7.24 5.53 18.60
N ALA A 205 7.72 6.74 18.84
CA ALA A 205 7.05 7.72 19.68
C ALA A 205 5.65 8.05 19.16
N LEU A 206 5.51 8.25 17.85
CA LEU A 206 4.20 8.48 17.21
C LEU A 206 3.24 7.31 17.36
N LEU A 207 3.69 6.07 17.12
CA LEU A 207 2.85 4.89 17.29
C LEU A 207 2.36 4.73 18.74
N THR A 208 3.22 5.07 19.70
CA THR A 208 2.88 5.05 21.13
C THR A 208 1.92 6.18 21.48
N GLN A 209 2.19 7.40 21.01
CA GLN A 209 1.36 8.59 21.24
C GLN A 209 -0.05 8.39 20.66
N TRP A 210 -0.17 7.82 19.48
CA TRP A 210 -1.45 7.56 18.83
C TRP A 210 -2.13 6.27 19.30
N ASN A 211 -1.44 5.49 20.13
CA ASN A 211 -1.94 4.22 20.67
C ASN A 211 -2.51 3.28 19.58
N ILE A 212 -1.81 3.21 18.44
CA ILE A 212 -2.26 2.48 17.24
C ILE A 212 -2.68 1.03 17.54
N PRO A 213 -1.94 0.26 18.36
CA PRO A 213 -2.36 -1.11 18.68
C PRO A 213 -3.74 -1.21 19.32
N ALA A 214 -4.14 -0.21 20.12
CA ALA A 214 -5.48 -0.19 20.76
C ALA A 214 -6.60 0.20 19.79
N LEU A 215 -6.27 0.85 18.66
CA LEU A 215 -7.23 1.22 17.63
C LEU A 215 -7.52 0.11 16.63
N LEU A 216 -6.67 -0.93 16.59
CA LEU A 216 -6.78 -2.03 15.64
C LEU A 216 -7.41 -3.28 16.30
N PRO A 217 -8.20 -4.06 15.54
CA PRO A 217 -8.58 -5.39 15.98
C PRO A 217 -7.36 -6.22 16.34
N ARG A 218 -7.44 -6.99 17.43
CA ARG A 218 -6.32 -7.81 17.93
C ARG A 218 -5.71 -8.71 16.85
N GLU A 219 -6.55 -9.34 16.03
CA GLU A 219 -6.09 -10.20 14.93
C GLU A 219 -5.27 -9.45 13.87
N PHE A 220 -5.45 -8.12 13.72
CA PHE A 220 -4.64 -7.31 12.82
C PHE A 220 -3.24 -7.06 13.42
N VAL A 221 -3.21 -6.75 14.72
CA VAL A 221 -1.93 -6.57 15.45
C VAL A 221 -1.11 -7.87 15.39
N GLU A 222 -1.72 -9.01 15.69
CA GLU A 222 -1.09 -10.33 15.61
C GLU A 222 -0.53 -10.63 14.20
N THR A 223 -1.30 -10.28 13.16
CA THR A 223 -0.83 -10.44 11.76
C THR A 223 0.37 -9.55 11.46
N ILE A 224 0.33 -8.28 11.88
CA ILE A 224 1.43 -7.32 11.66
C ILE A 224 2.70 -7.79 12.36
N GLU A 225 2.59 -8.28 13.60
CA GLU A 225 3.73 -8.83 14.35
C GLU A 225 4.31 -10.09 13.71
N ALA A 226 3.46 -11.02 13.27
CA ALA A 226 3.89 -12.23 12.56
C ALA A 226 4.59 -11.86 11.24
N PHE A 227 4.05 -10.93 10.49
CA PHE A 227 4.61 -10.45 9.23
C PHE A 227 5.99 -9.78 9.43
N ALA A 228 6.12 -8.94 10.45
CA ALA A 228 7.39 -8.29 10.78
C ALA A 228 8.46 -9.33 11.20
N LYS A 229 8.11 -10.33 11.99
CA LYS A 229 9.02 -11.41 12.38
C LYS A 229 9.47 -12.24 11.16
N ALA A 230 8.54 -12.60 10.29
CA ALA A 230 8.82 -13.41 9.10
C ALA A 230 9.69 -12.66 8.07
N GLY A 231 9.51 -11.34 7.93
CA GLY A 231 10.29 -10.47 7.04
C GLY A 231 11.73 -10.23 7.52
N ASN A 232 11.99 -10.30 8.83
CA ASN A 232 13.34 -10.16 9.41
C ASN A 232 14.19 -11.44 9.31
N GLN A 233 13.57 -12.57 8.99
CA GLN A 233 14.24 -13.89 8.86
C GLN A 233 14.54 -14.26 7.39
N ALA A 234 14.24 -13.39 6.47
CA ALA A 234 14.39 -13.57 5.03
C ALA A 234 15.47 -12.64 4.48
#